data_378c9c81188435b6e4f1d665aa7c763d
#
_entry.id   378c9c81188435b6e4f1d665aa7c763d
#
_cell.length_a   1.000
_cell.length_b   1.000
_cell.length_c   1.000
_cell.angle_alpha   90.00
_cell.angle_beta   90.00
_cell.angle_gamma   90.00
#
_symmetry.space_group_name_H-M   'P 1'
#
loop_
_entity.id
_entity.type
_entity.pdbx_description
1 polymer ?
#
loop_
_entity_poly.entity_id
_entity_poly.type
_entity_poly.pdbx_seq_one_letter_code
_entity_poly.pdbx_strand_id
1 'polypeptide(L)'
;MSEEIILDGRVLSAQTKYLIVHDKLIDAAIKLLNKKSVDVNTLSVSDVCKEAKVAVSSGYNHFPNGFVDVYHGIFKLTLQNVEDSLSDKTIQSKSSEYKVNYYLLSVAKSVVAIGEAARLTLLHYREMASLEGFVFGEPKLLLDAMIKDYCREHGVPKYKVLVEDTWIRFNGLLYIWMRFDKNSELFSKYDDEWFLKSIKNLFKKQLSSHL
;
A
#
# COMPACT_ATOMS: atom_id res chain seq x y z
N MET A 1 27.22 18.28 16.07
CA MET A 1 28.18 17.25 15.65
C MET A 1 27.39 15.95 15.57
N SER A 2 26.99 15.56 14.36
CA SER A 2 26.31 14.28 14.10
C SER A 2 27.40 13.20 14.03
N GLU A 3 27.37 12.24 14.96
CA GLU A 3 28.17 11.03 14.86
C GLU A 3 27.71 10.24 13.63
N GLU A 4 28.51 10.20 12.59
CA GLU A 4 28.38 9.22 11.52
C GLU A 4 28.63 7.83 12.12
N ILE A 5 27.58 7.04 12.30
CA ILE A 5 27.71 5.63 12.67
C ILE A 5 28.25 4.91 11.42
N ILE A 6 29.56 4.69 11.40
CA ILE A 6 30.22 3.83 10.40
C ILE A 6 29.79 2.39 10.71
N LEU A 7 28.78 1.89 10.01
CA LEU A 7 28.37 0.49 10.10
C LEU A 7 29.48 -0.41 9.52
N ASP A 8 29.92 -1.39 10.33
CA ASP A 8 30.89 -2.43 9.89
C ASP A 8 30.34 -3.13 8.63
N GLY A 9 31.17 -3.34 7.62
CA GLY A 9 30.78 -4.00 6.37
C GLY A 9 30.17 -5.38 6.54
N ARG A 10 30.39 -6.07 7.66
CA ARG A 10 29.71 -7.32 8.03
C ARG A 10 28.26 -7.10 8.39
N VAL A 11 27.94 -6.03 9.10
CA VAL A 11 26.58 -5.64 9.49
C VAL A 11 25.80 -5.26 8.24
N LEU A 12 26.37 -4.46 7.33
CA LEU A 12 25.77 -4.11 6.05
C LEU A 12 25.46 -5.35 5.20
N SER A 13 26.42 -6.31 5.14
CA SER A 13 26.22 -7.59 4.42
C SER A 13 25.10 -8.43 5.03
N ALA A 14 24.98 -8.48 6.36
CA ALA A 14 23.93 -9.20 7.05
C ALA A 14 22.55 -8.56 6.82
N GLN A 15 22.46 -7.24 6.91
CA GLN A 15 21.22 -6.49 6.63
C GLN A 15 20.78 -6.68 5.18
N THR A 16 21.68 -6.60 4.22
CA THR A 16 21.35 -6.81 2.80
C THR A 16 20.81 -8.23 2.57
N LYS A 17 21.45 -9.24 3.16
CA LYS A 17 20.96 -10.63 3.07
C LYS A 17 19.58 -10.79 3.71
N TYR A 18 19.36 -10.14 4.86
CA TYR A 18 18.05 -10.15 5.53
C TYR A 18 16.98 -9.58 4.62
N LEU A 19 17.18 -8.40 4.03
CA LEU A 19 16.22 -7.76 3.12
C LEU A 19 15.92 -8.63 1.89
N ILE A 20 16.96 -9.19 1.24
CA ILE A 20 16.77 -10.09 0.09
C ILE A 20 15.90 -11.30 0.43
N VAL A 21 16.08 -11.90 1.62
CA VAL A 21 15.26 -13.03 2.06
C VAL A 21 13.84 -12.58 2.39
N HIS A 22 13.69 -11.42 3.03
CA HIS A 22 12.39 -10.83 3.34
C HIS A 22 11.57 -10.59 2.07
N ASP A 23 12.14 -9.92 1.07
CA ASP A 23 11.47 -9.63 -0.21
C ASP A 23 11.06 -10.92 -0.92
N LYS A 24 11.94 -11.93 -0.93
CA LYS A 24 11.65 -13.24 -1.50
C LYS A 24 10.48 -13.94 -0.81
N LEU A 25 10.34 -13.78 0.50
CA LEU A 25 9.22 -14.31 1.27
C LEU A 25 7.93 -13.54 0.95
N ILE A 26 7.97 -12.22 0.84
CA ILE A 26 6.80 -11.41 0.45
C ILE A 26 6.34 -11.75 -0.97
N ASP A 27 7.26 -11.89 -1.93
CA ASP A 27 6.91 -12.31 -3.30
C ASP A 27 6.24 -13.70 -3.34
N ALA A 28 6.74 -14.64 -2.53
CA ALA A 28 6.15 -15.96 -2.42
C ALA A 28 4.74 -15.92 -1.80
N ALA A 29 4.55 -15.07 -0.79
CA ALA A 29 3.23 -14.86 -0.16
C ALA A 29 2.23 -14.27 -1.16
N ILE A 30 2.63 -13.25 -1.93
CA ILE A 30 1.79 -12.65 -2.98
C ILE A 30 1.39 -13.71 -4.02
N LYS A 31 2.33 -14.56 -4.46
CA LYS A 31 2.03 -15.66 -5.38
C LYS A 31 1.01 -16.64 -4.81
N LEU A 32 1.17 -17.04 -3.53
CA LEU A 32 0.24 -17.96 -2.87
C LEU A 32 -1.16 -17.36 -2.73
N LEU A 33 -1.25 -16.12 -2.24
CA LEU A 33 -2.52 -15.42 -2.03
C LEU A 33 -3.27 -15.14 -3.35
N ASN A 34 -2.57 -15.02 -4.47
CA ASN A 34 -3.17 -14.86 -5.79
C ASN A 34 -3.58 -16.19 -6.46
N LYS A 35 -3.24 -17.35 -5.88
CA LYS A 35 -3.65 -18.66 -6.39
C LYS A 35 -5.09 -18.98 -5.99
N LYS A 36 -6.00 -19.13 -6.97
CA LYS A 36 -7.43 -19.45 -6.72
C LYS A 36 -7.68 -20.79 -6.02
N SER A 37 -6.71 -21.70 -6.05
CA SER A 37 -6.81 -23.05 -5.46
C SER A 37 -6.38 -23.11 -4.01
N VAL A 38 -5.92 -22.03 -3.41
CA VAL A 38 -5.41 -21.99 -2.05
C VAL A 38 -6.50 -21.46 -1.11
N ASP A 39 -6.79 -22.21 -0.06
CA ASP A 39 -7.62 -21.71 1.04
C ASP A 39 -6.76 -20.78 1.91
N VAL A 40 -7.02 -19.47 1.77
CA VAL A 40 -6.28 -18.42 2.47
C VAL A 40 -6.37 -18.55 4.01
N ASN A 41 -7.43 -19.16 4.53
CA ASN A 41 -7.61 -19.33 5.97
C ASN A 41 -6.68 -20.40 6.58
N THR A 42 -6.11 -21.26 5.74
CA THR A 42 -5.18 -22.32 6.16
C THR A 42 -3.72 -21.98 5.89
N LEU A 43 -3.44 -20.84 5.22
CA LEU A 43 -2.07 -20.44 4.91
C LEU A 43 -1.26 -20.11 6.16
N SER A 44 -0.03 -20.58 6.17
CA SER A 44 0.94 -20.39 7.24
C SER A 44 2.26 -19.81 6.72
N VAL A 45 3.07 -19.27 7.64
CA VAL A 45 4.45 -18.85 7.32
C VAL A 45 5.25 -20.02 6.74
N SER A 46 5.00 -21.26 7.18
CA SER A 46 5.66 -22.45 6.63
C SER A 46 5.36 -22.64 5.14
N ASP A 47 4.14 -22.35 4.68
CA ASP A 47 3.77 -22.47 3.27
C ASP A 47 4.47 -21.39 2.42
N VAL A 48 4.58 -20.19 2.97
CA VAL A 48 5.35 -19.11 2.35
C VAL A 48 6.82 -19.50 2.22
N CYS A 49 7.43 -20.09 3.28
CA CYS A 49 8.80 -20.56 3.25
C CYS A 49 9.03 -21.64 2.20
N LYS A 50 8.09 -22.58 2.08
CA LYS A 50 8.12 -23.65 1.08
C LYS A 50 8.07 -23.09 -0.35
N GLU A 51 7.17 -22.16 -0.63
CA GLU A 51 7.07 -21.49 -1.95
C GLU A 51 8.34 -20.68 -2.24
N ALA A 52 8.88 -19.97 -1.24
CA ALA A 52 10.10 -19.17 -1.34
C ALA A 52 11.40 -20.01 -1.41
N LYS A 53 11.34 -21.31 -1.10
CA LYS A 53 12.51 -22.18 -0.92
C LYS A 53 13.49 -21.65 0.15
N VAL A 54 12.94 -21.22 1.28
CA VAL A 54 13.64 -20.67 2.45
C VAL A 54 13.39 -21.61 3.63
N ALA A 55 14.35 -21.74 4.54
CA ALA A 55 14.17 -22.54 5.75
C ALA A 55 13.04 -21.96 6.63
N VAL A 56 12.21 -22.82 7.20
CA VAL A 56 11.06 -22.41 8.04
C VAL A 56 11.48 -21.55 9.24
N SER A 57 12.61 -21.90 9.87
CA SER A 57 13.19 -21.10 10.96
C SER A 57 13.53 -19.68 10.54
N SER A 58 14.05 -19.51 9.32
CA SER A 58 14.32 -18.18 8.77
C SER A 58 13.02 -17.39 8.55
N GLY A 59 11.97 -18.04 8.07
CA GLY A 59 10.67 -17.37 7.88
C GLY A 59 10.08 -16.82 9.18
N TYR A 60 10.14 -17.57 10.27
CA TYR A 60 9.67 -17.08 11.58
C TYR A 60 10.56 -15.99 12.18
N ASN A 61 11.83 -15.89 11.77
CA ASN A 61 12.67 -14.73 12.12
C ASN A 61 12.24 -13.45 11.40
N HIS A 62 11.65 -13.56 10.19
CA HIS A 62 11.11 -12.42 9.45
C HIS A 62 9.67 -12.08 9.84
N PHE A 63 8.91 -13.08 10.30
CA PHE A 63 7.47 -13.00 10.59
C PHE A 63 7.16 -13.60 11.97
N PRO A 64 7.67 -12.98 13.06
CA PRO A 64 7.52 -13.51 14.42
C PRO A 64 6.06 -13.55 14.90
N ASN A 65 5.20 -12.65 14.40
CA ASN A 65 3.77 -12.62 14.70
C ASN A 65 2.94 -13.45 13.68
N GLY A 66 3.60 -14.30 12.89
CA GLY A 66 2.93 -15.17 11.92
C GLY A 66 2.44 -14.43 10.68
N PHE A 67 1.26 -14.82 10.18
CA PHE A 67 0.77 -14.34 8.89
C PHE A 67 0.36 -12.86 8.90
N VAL A 68 0.14 -12.26 10.07
CA VAL A 68 -0.12 -10.82 10.22
C VAL A 68 1.07 -9.99 9.77
N ASP A 69 2.31 -10.47 10.07
CA ASP A 69 3.53 -9.81 9.58
C ASP A 69 3.67 -9.91 8.06
N VAL A 70 3.19 -11.01 7.46
CA VAL A 70 3.14 -11.17 5.99
C VAL A 70 2.24 -10.10 5.38
N TYR A 71 1.03 -9.92 5.90
CA TYR A 71 0.13 -8.84 5.46
C TYR A 71 0.76 -7.46 5.63
N HIS A 72 1.43 -7.21 6.75
CA HIS A 72 2.15 -5.97 6.98
C HIS A 72 3.28 -5.75 5.96
N GLY A 73 4.04 -6.79 5.62
CA GLY A 73 5.07 -6.72 4.57
C GLY A 73 4.49 -6.38 3.19
N ILE A 74 3.35 -6.99 2.80
CA ILE A 74 2.65 -6.67 1.55
C ILE A 74 2.13 -5.22 1.56
N PHE A 75 1.60 -4.76 2.68
CA PHE A 75 1.16 -3.38 2.85
C PHE A 75 2.32 -2.38 2.68
N LYS A 76 3.47 -2.64 3.34
CA LYS A 76 4.68 -1.83 3.19
C LYS A 76 5.20 -1.80 1.76
N LEU A 77 5.22 -2.94 1.06
CA LEU A 77 5.60 -3.00 -0.35
C LEU A 77 4.69 -2.11 -1.21
N THR A 78 3.38 -2.09 -0.92
CA THR A 78 2.44 -1.21 -1.61
C THR A 78 2.81 0.26 -1.44
N LEU A 79 3.12 0.69 -0.22
CA LEU A 79 3.52 2.08 0.08
C LEU A 79 4.86 2.42 -0.54
N GLN A 80 5.86 1.55 -0.45
CA GLN A 80 7.19 1.77 -1.03
C GLN A 80 7.09 1.99 -2.54
N ASN A 81 6.32 1.19 -3.27
CA ASN A 81 6.09 1.37 -4.71
C ASN A 81 5.50 2.74 -5.05
N VAL A 82 4.65 3.29 -4.16
CA VAL A 82 4.06 4.62 -4.32
C VAL A 82 5.10 5.71 -4.07
N GLU A 83 5.87 5.62 -2.99
CA GLU A 83 6.93 6.57 -2.64
C GLU A 83 8.00 6.64 -3.73
N ASP A 84 8.45 5.49 -4.23
CA ASP A 84 9.41 5.40 -5.33
C ASP A 84 8.88 6.12 -6.59
N SER A 85 7.59 5.92 -6.90
CA SER A 85 6.95 6.59 -8.03
C SER A 85 6.84 8.11 -7.86
N LEU A 86 6.66 8.59 -6.63
CA LEU A 86 6.58 10.01 -6.31
C LEU A 86 7.94 10.70 -6.30
N SER A 87 9.02 9.97 -6.02
CA SER A 87 10.39 10.51 -5.99
C SER A 87 10.93 10.86 -7.37
N ASP A 88 10.25 10.46 -8.46
CA ASP A 88 10.62 10.81 -9.82
C ASP A 88 10.65 12.33 -10.02
N LYS A 89 11.78 12.86 -10.51
CA LYS A 89 11.99 14.28 -10.76
C LYS A 89 10.93 14.88 -11.70
N THR A 90 10.40 14.08 -12.64
CA THR A 90 9.36 14.52 -13.57
C THR A 90 8.03 14.77 -12.84
N ILE A 91 7.73 13.98 -11.81
CA ILE A 91 6.55 14.18 -10.96
C ILE A 91 6.74 15.35 -10.02
N GLN A 92 7.93 15.50 -9.45
CA GLN A 92 8.25 16.60 -8.53
C GLN A 92 8.12 18.00 -9.20
N SER A 93 8.33 18.09 -10.51
CA SER A 93 8.17 19.34 -11.30
C SER A 93 6.72 19.68 -11.68
N LYS A 94 5.74 18.77 -11.40
CA LYS A 94 4.32 19.00 -11.74
C LYS A 94 3.60 19.86 -10.70
N SER A 95 2.42 20.38 -11.09
CA SER A 95 1.54 21.12 -10.19
C SER A 95 1.11 20.29 -8.98
N SER A 96 0.79 20.96 -7.88
CA SER A 96 0.28 20.29 -6.66
C SER A 96 -1.00 19.49 -6.92
N GLU A 97 -1.94 19.99 -7.74
CA GLU A 97 -3.12 19.24 -8.17
C GLU A 97 -2.73 17.92 -8.87
N TYR A 98 -1.76 17.99 -9.79
CA TYR A 98 -1.28 16.79 -10.49
C TYR A 98 -0.69 15.78 -9.51
N LYS A 99 0.14 16.24 -8.56
CA LYS A 99 0.78 15.36 -7.54
C LYS A 99 -0.26 14.61 -6.70
N VAL A 100 -1.32 15.30 -6.24
CA VAL A 100 -2.40 14.66 -5.47
C VAL A 100 -3.11 13.59 -6.31
N ASN A 101 -3.52 13.90 -7.54
CA ASN A 101 -4.17 12.93 -8.42
C ASN A 101 -3.23 11.75 -8.76
N TYR A 102 -1.95 12.04 -8.99
CA TYR A 102 -0.93 11.03 -9.27
C TYR A 102 -0.72 10.09 -8.07
N TYR A 103 -0.64 10.64 -6.85
CA TYR A 103 -0.55 9.85 -5.62
C TYR A 103 -1.71 8.87 -5.48
N LEU A 104 -2.94 9.36 -5.54
CA LEU A 104 -4.14 8.53 -5.42
C LEU A 104 -4.17 7.42 -6.49
N LEU A 105 -3.82 7.76 -7.72
CA LEU A 105 -3.75 6.80 -8.83
C LEU A 105 -2.60 5.80 -8.65
N SER A 106 -1.46 6.22 -8.11
CA SER A 106 -0.32 5.32 -7.84
C SER A 106 -0.65 4.30 -6.76
N VAL A 107 -1.33 4.71 -5.68
CA VAL A 107 -1.85 3.78 -4.67
C VAL A 107 -2.81 2.77 -5.31
N ALA A 108 -3.78 3.25 -6.10
CA ALA A 108 -4.73 2.37 -6.78
C ALA A 108 -4.03 1.38 -7.74
N LYS A 109 -3.06 1.83 -8.52
CA LYS A 109 -2.28 0.96 -9.41
C LYS A 109 -1.44 -0.06 -8.65
N SER A 110 -0.82 0.33 -7.53
CA SER A 110 -0.02 -0.58 -6.71
C SER A 110 -0.87 -1.71 -6.14
N VAL A 111 -2.04 -1.41 -5.55
CA VAL A 111 -2.93 -2.46 -5.01
C VAL A 111 -3.50 -3.35 -6.11
N VAL A 112 -3.85 -2.80 -7.28
CA VAL A 112 -4.33 -3.59 -8.43
C VAL A 112 -3.24 -4.52 -8.96
N ALA A 113 -1.99 -4.05 -9.04
CA ALA A 113 -0.86 -4.86 -9.50
C ALA A 113 -0.56 -6.04 -8.56
N ILE A 114 -0.75 -5.86 -7.25
CA ILE A 114 -0.61 -6.93 -6.25
C ILE A 114 -1.81 -7.89 -6.30
N GLY A 115 -2.97 -7.43 -6.71
CA GLY A 115 -4.16 -8.26 -6.97
C GLY A 115 -4.89 -8.75 -5.71
N GLU A 116 -5.26 -10.05 -5.69
CA GLU A 116 -6.02 -10.64 -4.58
C GLU A 116 -5.25 -10.56 -3.25
N ALA A 117 -3.91 -10.66 -3.29
CA ALA A 117 -3.09 -10.50 -2.10
C ALA A 117 -3.26 -9.11 -1.45
N ALA A 118 -3.44 -8.04 -2.24
CA ALA A 118 -3.72 -6.72 -1.70
C ALA A 118 -5.12 -6.62 -1.10
N ARG A 119 -6.14 -7.23 -1.74
CA ARG A 119 -7.51 -7.27 -1.20
C ARG A 119 -7.54 -7.94 0.16
N LEU A 120 -6.93 -9.11 0.27
CA LEU A 120 -6.83 -9.87 1.52
C LEU A 120 -6.05 -9.09 2.60
N THR A 121 -4.92 -8.49 2.24
CA THR A 121 -4.14 -7.63 3.14
C THR A 121 -4.98 -6.50 3.73
N LEU A 122 -5.74 -5.80 2.89
CA LEU A 122 -6.59 -4.70 3.34
C LEU A 122 -7.78 -5.16 4.21
N LEU A 123 -8.29 -6.38 4.01
CA LEU A 123 -9.30 -6.97 4.88
C LEU A 123 -8.77 -7.28 6.28
N HIS A 124 -7.47 -7.58 6.40
CA HIS A 124 -6.77 -7.84 7.68
C HIS A 124 -6.09 -6.60 8.28
N TYR A 125 -6.49 -5.42 7.85
CA TYR A 125 -5.91 -4.15 8.30
C TYR A 125 -6.04 -3.93 9.81
N ARG A 126 -7.12 -4.41 10.40
CA ARG A 126 -7.37 -4.30 11.84
C ARG A 126 -6.39 -5.15 12.67
N GLU A 127 -6.05 -6.34 12.20
CA GLU A 127 -5.08 -7.21 12.84
C GLU A 127 -3.67 -6.61 12.75
N MET A 128 -3.31 -6.04 11.59
CA MET A 128 -2.03 -5.34 11.43
C MET A 128 -1.89 -4.13 12.36
N ALA A 129 -2.98 -3.46 12.70
CA ALA A 129 -2.97 -2.32 13.61
C ALA A 129 -2.50 -2.66 15.04
N SER A 130 -2.45 -3.95 15.40
CA SER A 130 -1.91 -4.41 16.69
C SER A 130 -0.40 -4.63 16.67
N LEU A 131 0.25 -4.57 15.49
CA LEU A 131 1.69 -4.75 15.39
C LEU A 131 2.45 -3.52 15.87
N GLU A 132 3.55 -3.75 16.57
CA GLU A 132 4.48 -2.69 16.94
C GLU A 132 5.07 -2.03 15.69
N GLY A 133 5.09 -0.70 15.66
CA GLY A 133 5.59 0.07 14.51
C GLY A 133 4.64 0.15 13.30
N PHE A 134 3.40 -0.38 13.40
CA PHE A 134 2.40 -0.14 12.37
C PHE A 134 1.84 1.27 12.49
N VAL A 135 2.07 2.10 11.47
CA VAL A 135 1.56 3.48 11.44
C VAL A 135 0.23 3.52 10.72
N PHE A 136 -0.83 3.53 11.51
CA PHE A 136 -2.19 3.72 11.01
C PHE A 136 -2.34 5.13 10.42
N GLY A 137 -2.57 5.21 9.12
CA GLY A 137 -2.82 6.49 8.45
C GLY A 137 -1.61 7.14 7.79
N GLU A 138 -0.44 6.46 7.73
CA GLU A 138 0.71 6.95 6.96
C GLU A 138 0.34 7.43 5.55
N PRO A 139 -0.48 6.70 4.76
CA PRO A 139 -0.96 7.18 3.47
C PRO A 139 -1.79 8.47 3.56
N LYS A 140 -2.56 8.63 4.65
CA LYS A 140 -3.34 9.86 4.87
C LYS A 140 -2.46 11.05 5.20
N LEU A 141 -1.38 10.86 5.96
CA LEU A 141 -0.44 11.92 6.30
C LEU A 141 0.24 12.49 5.06
N LEU A 142 0.64 11.64 4.13
CA LEU A 142 1.23 12.07 2.86
C LEU A 142 0.21 12.82 2.00
N LEU A 143 -1.03 12.35 1.93
CA LEU A 143 -2.12 13.04 1.24
C LEU A 143 -2.41 14.41 1.87
N ASP A 144 -2.43 14.51 3.21
CA ASP A 144 -2.63 15.76 3.95
C ASP A 144 -1.58 16.79 3.56
N ALA A 145 -0.30 16.42 3.57
CA ALA A 145 0.79 17.30 3.19
C ALA A 145 0.63 17.83 1.75
N MET A 146 0.30 16.96 0.80
CA MET A 146 0.12 17.33 -0.61
C MET A 146 -1.08 18.28 -0.82
N ILE A 147 -2.22 17.99 -0.18
CA ILE A 147 -3.41 18.85 -0.28
C ILE A 147 -3.18 20.18 0.42
N LYS A 148 -2.45 20.20 1.54
CA LYS A 148 -2.07 21.44 2.22
C LYS A 148 -1.23 22.35 1.32
N ASP A 149 -0.28 21.77 0.59
CA ASP A 149 0.54 22.52 -0.38
C ASP A 149 -0.32 23.08 -1.51
N TYR A 150 -1.23 22.26 -2.06
CA TYR A 150 -2.20 22.72 -3.06
C TYR A 150 -3.03 23.90 -2.56
N CYS A 151 -3.59 23.80 -1.36
CA CYS A 151 -4.43 24.86 -0.79
C CYS A 151 -3.65 26.15 -0.53
N ARG A 152 -2.38 26.03 -0.10
CA ARG A 152 -1.49 27.18 0.09
C ARG A 152 -1.19 27.89 -1.24
N GLU A 153 -0.92 27.12 -2.31
CA GLU A 153 -0.62 27.67 -3.65
C GLU A 153 -1.82 28.37 -4.28
N HIS A 154 -3.04 27.90 -4.01
CA HIS A 154 -4.27 28.39 -4.67
C HIS A 154 -5.18 29.22 -3.76
N GLY A 155 -4.76 29.51 -2.53
CA GLY A 155 -5.56 30.30 -1.59
C GLY A 155 -6.88 29.62 -1.16
N VAL A 156 -6.95 28.27 -1.20
CA VAL A 156 -8.15 27.54 -0.84
C VAL A 156 -8.26 27.43 0.69
N PRO A 157 -9.33 28.00 1.31
CA PRO A 157 -9.53 27.88 2.74
C PRO A 157 -9.97 26.44 3.14
N LYS A 158 -9.83 26.10 4.43
CA LYS A 158 -10.36 24.84 4.99
C LYS A 158 -9.76 23.56 4.38
N TYR A 159 -8.44 23.55 4.14
CA TYR A 159 -7.75 22.38 3.56
C TYR A 159 -8.07 21.07 4.26
N LYS A 160 -8.28 21.05 5.60
CA LYS A 160 -8.63 19.83 6.35
C LYS A 160 -9.92 19.17 5.87
N VAL A 161 -10.93 19.96 5.51
CA VAL A 161 -12.19 19.44 4.95
C VAL A 161 -11.92 18.75 3.62
N LEU A 162 -11.10 19.38 2.77
CA LEU A 162 -10.72 18.82 1.47
C LEU A 162 -9.92 17.51 1.62
N VAL A 163 -9.02 17.44 2.62
CA VAL A 163 -8.28 16.21 2.95
C VAL A 163 -9.25 15.10 3.36
N GLU A 164 -10.14 15.37 4.34
CA GLU A 164 -11.07 14.36 4.84
C GLU A 164 -12.01 13.85 3.74
N ASP A 165 -12.57 14.75 2.95
CA ASP A 165 -13.47 14.37 1.85
C ASP A 165 -12.74 13.54 0.79
N THR A 166 -11.51 13.92 0.43
CA THR A 166 -10.68 13.16 -0.52
C THR A 166 -10.37 11.77 0.02
N TRP A 167 -9.98 11.70 1.29
CA TRP A 167 -9.67 10.44 1.97
C TRP A 167 -10.87 9.51 2.08
N ILE A 168 -12.03 10.04 2.50
CA ILE A 168 -13.27 9.27 2.62
C ILE A 168 -13.69 8.71 1.25
N ARG A 169 -13.66 9.53 0.19
CA ARG A 169 -14.03 9.09 -1.16
C ARG A 169 -13.07 8.02 -1.69
N PHE A 170 -11.76 8.22 -1.51
CA PHE A 170 -10.77 7.24 -1.93
C PHE A 170 -10.98 5.89 -1.22
N ASN A 171 -11.13 5.91 0.10
CA ASN A 171 -11.36 4.69 0.88
C ASN A 171 -12.71 4.03 0.55
N GLY A 172 -13.75 4.80 0.27
CA GLY A 172 -15.03 4.28 -0.18
C GLY A 172 -14.91 3.50 -1.49
N LEU A 173 -14.18 4.03 -2.47
CA LEU A 173 -13.90 3.35 -3.73
C LEU A 173 -13.02 2.11 -3.54
N LEU A 174 -11.98 2.21 -2.70
CA LEU A 174 -11.10 1.09 -2.34
C LEU A 174 -11.90 -0.03 -1.67
N TYR A 175 -12.76 0.30 -0.72
CA TYR A 175 -13.63 -0.67 -0.03
C TYR A 175 -14.58 -1.41 -0.98
N ILE A 176 -15.17 -0.70 -1.96
CA ILE A 176 -16.04 -1.31 -2.97
C ILE A 176 -15.22 -2.25 -3.87
N TRP A 177 -14.04 -1.82 -4.32
CA TRP A 177 -13.13 -2.63 -5.12
C TRP A 177 -12.68 -3.90 -4.38
N MET A 178 -12.38 -3.82 -3.08
CA MET A 178 -12.01 -4.99 -2.25
C MET A 178 -13.10 -6.07 -2.23
N ARG A 179 -14.37 -5.69 -2.42
CA ARG A 179 -15.51 -6.59 -2.44
C ARG A 179 -15.84 -7.16 -3.82
N PHE A 180 -14.99 -6.91 -4.81
CA PHE A 180 -15.19 -7.45 -6.14
C PHE A 180 -15.34 -8.99 -6.08
N ASP A 181 -16.42 -9.48 -6.69
CA ASP A 181 -16.68 -10.88 -6.92
C ASP A 181 -17.37 -11.02 -8.28
N LYS A 182 -16.68 -11.67 -9.22
CA LYS A 182 -17.17 -11.87 -10.59
C LYS A 182 -18.50 -12.64 -10.68
N ASN A 183 -18.84 -13.41 -9.63
CA ASN A 183 -20.06 -14.21 -9.56
C ASN A 183 -21.19 -13.48 -8.83
N SER A 184 -20.94 -12.30 -8.25
CA SER A 184 -21.90 -11.51 -7.53
C SER A 184 -22.65 -10.56 -8.47
N GLU A 185 -23.98 -10.55 -8.45
CA GLU A 185 -24.78 -9.56 -9.17
C GLU A 185 -24.47 -8.11 -8.72
N LEU A 186 -24.14 -7.93 -7.45
CA LEU A 186 -23.88 -6.61 -6.86
C LEU A 186 -22.46 -6.13 -7.10
N PHE A 187 -21.47 -7.01 -7.04
CA PHE A 187 -20.05 -6.63 -6.98
C PHE A 187 -19.25 -6.96 -8.24
N SER A 188 -19.79 -7.70 -9.22
CA SER A 188 -19.07 -8.09 -10.44
C SER A 188 -18.64 -6.93 -11.34
N LYS A 189 -19.27 -5.76 -11.20
CA LYS A 189 -18.94 -4.55 -11.98
C LYS A 189 -17.80 -3.70 -11.38
N TYR A 190 -17.33 -4.03 -10.17
CA TYR A 190 -16.34 -3.24 -9.45
C TYR A 190 -14.93 -3.83 -9.58
N ASP A 191 -14.56 -4.17 -10.81
CA ASP A 191 -13.26 -4.73 -11.16
C ASP A 191 -12.11 -3.69 -11.11
N ASP A 192 -10.94 -4.11 -11.53
CA ASP A 192 -9.73 -3.28 -11.53
C ASP A 192 -9.86 -2.07 -12.47
N GLU A 193 -10.50 -2.25 -13.64
CA GLU A 193 -10.72 -1.18 -14.60
C GLU A 193 -11.66 -0.11 -14.04
N TRP A 194 -12.78 -0.54 -13.46
CA TRP A 194 -13.71 0.36 -12.79
C TRP A 194 -13.01 1.16 -11.69
N PHE A 195 -12.22 0.49 -10.85
CA PHE A 195 -11.52 1.14 -9.75
C PHE A 195 -10.55 2.20 -10.24
N LEU A 196 -9.65 1.85 -11.15
CA LEU A 196 -8.67 2.79 -11.73
C LEU A 196 -9.35 3.98 -12.42
N LYS A 197 -10.43 3.74 -13.16
CA LYS A 197 -11.22 4.79 -13.81
C LYS A 197 -11.90 5.72 -12.79
N SER A 198 -12.37 5.16 -11.68
CA SER A 198 -13.02 5.92 -10.61
C SER A 198 -12.03 6.83 -9.87
N ILE A 199 -10.80 6.34 -9.63
CA ILE A 199 -9.74 7.13 -8.99
C ILE A 199 -9.16 8.20 -9.93
N LYS A 200 -9.15 7.96 -11.22
CA LYS A 200 -8.61 8.90 -12.20
C LYS A 200 -9.29 10.27 -12.07
N ASN A 201 -8.52 11.29 -11.74
CA ASN A 201 -8.98 12.66 -11.51
C ASN A 201 -9.97 12.81 -10.31
N LEU A 202 -9.88 11.94 -9.31
CA LEU A 202 -10.73 12.01 -8.12
C LEU A 202 -10.63 13.38 -7.45
N PHE A 203 -9.41 13.83 -7.16
CA PHE A 203 -9.18 15.13 -6.52
C PHE A 203 -9.65 16.30 -7.37
N LYS A 204 -9.38 16.29 -8.67
CA LYS A 204 -9.86 17.32 -9.60
C LYS A 204 -11.38 17.43 -9.63
N LYS A 205 -12.07 16.29 -9.66
CA LYS A 205 -13.55 16.27 -9.62
C LYS A 205 -14.09 16.82 -8.30
N GLN A 206 -13.37 16.58 -7.21
CA GLN A 206 -13.77 17.08 -5.91
C GLN A 206 -13.59 18.59 -5.79
N LEU A 207 -12.51 19.15 -6.31
CA LEU A 207 -12.32 20.60 -6.36
C LEU A 207 -13.50 21.31 -7.01
N SER A 208 -14.05 20.75 -8.09
CA SER A 208 -15.23 21.33 -8.77
C SER A 208 -16.52 21.33 -7.93
N SER A 209 -16.55 20.61 -6.82
CA SER A 209 -17.68 20.60 -5.88
C SER A 209 -17.49 21.51 -4.65
N HIS A 210 -16.29 22.05 -4.47
CA HIS A 210 -15.92 22.92 -3.35
C HIS A 210 -15.65 24.39 -3.76
N LEU A 211 -15.55 24.66 -5.06
CA LEU A 211 -15.47 25.99 -5.67
C LEU A 211 -16.82 26.43 -6.19
#